data_256780bf5653f6dddb421e7717837907
#
_entry.id   256780bf5653f6dddb421e7717837907
#
_cell.length_a   1.000
_cell.length_b   1.000
_cell.length_c   1.000
_cell.angle_alpha   90.00
_cell.angle_beta   90.00
_cell.angle_gamma   90.00
#
_symmetry.space_group_name_H-M   'P 1'
#
loop_
_entity.id
_entity.type
_entity.pdbx_description
1 polymer ?
#
loop_
_entity_poly.entity_id
_entity_poly.type
_entity_poly.pdbx_seq_one_letter_code
_entity_poly.pdbx_strand_id
1 'polypeptide(L)'
;MSVNLQPTQVSELADTFGLLSDSTRLSIVLECIDQERSAGDIAEALGVSPSLVSHHLRLLRAARMLRPDRRGKQVFYTLEDACVRSVLKIMIDHLFVHDHTRDGATEKGNDQW
;
A
#
# COMPACT_ATOMS: atom_id res chain seq x y z
N MET A 1 -5.52 12.80 -24.18
CA MET A 1 -4.74 13.66 -23.32
C MET A 1 -3.36 13.11 -23.09
N SER A 2 -2.35 13.89 -23.18
CA SER A 2 -1.01 13.40 -22.98
C SER A 2 -0.47 13.91 -21.65
N VAL A 3 0.41 13.13 -21.07
CA VAL A 3 1.00 13.49 -19.82
C VAL A 3 2.36 14.10 -20.11
N ASN A 4 2.60 15.27 -19.55
CA ASN A 4 3.84 15.97 -19.81
C ASN A 4 4.49 16.37 -18.49
N LEU A 5 5.39 15.55 -18.01
CA LEU A 5 6.02 15.76 -16.73
C LEU A 5 7.49 16.12 -16.87
N GLN A 6 7.97 16.91 -15.93
CA GLN A 6 9.40 17.17 -15.83
C GLN A 6 10.11 15.92 -15.33
N PRO A 7 11.41 15.76 -15.67
CA PRO A 7 12.15 14.58 -15.19
C PRO A 7 12.13 14.42 -13.68
N THR A 8 12.16 15.52 -12.93
CA THR A 8 12.10 15.43 -11.47
C THR A 8 10.74 14.91 -11.00
N GLN A 9 9.69 15.24 -11.73
CA GLN A 9 8.36 14.76 -11.39
C GLN A 9 8.22 13.27 -11.70
N VAL A 10 8.84 12.82 -12.77
CA VAL A 10 8.85 11.40 -13.10
C VAL A 10 9.58 10.62 -12.00
N SER A 11 10.71 11.15 -11.53
CA SER A 11 11.45 10.52 -10.45
C SER A 11 10.62 10.44 -9.17
N GLU A 12 9.91 11.50 -8.87
CA GLU A 12 9.08 11.55 -7.69
C GLU A 12 7.96 10.52 -7.77
N LEU A 13 7.34 10.41 -8.93
CA LEU A 13 6.28 9.43 -9.15
C LEU A 13 6.86 8.02 -9.04
N ALA A 14 8.02 7.79 -9.62
CA ALA A 14 8.68 6.50 -9.56
C ALA A 14 9.01 6.12 -8.12
N ASP A 15 9.45 7.09 -7.31
CA ASP A 15 9.76 6.83 -5.91
C ASP A 15 8.50 6.39 -5.16
N THR A 16 7.37 6.97 -5.46
CA THR A 16 6.11 6.60 -4.82
C THR A 16 5.75 5.16 -5.17
N PHE A 17 5.86 4.79 -6.44
CA PHE A 17 5.60 3.41 -6.81
C PHE A 17 6.63 2.46 -6.22
N GLY A 18 7.89 2.89 -6.16
CA GLY A 18 8.94 2.08 -5.56
C GLY A 18 8.67 1.77 -4.11
N LEU A 19 8.11 2.74 -3.40
CA LEU A 19 7.79 2.54 -2.01
C LEU A 19 6.75 1.43 -1.86
N LEU A 20 5.82 1.35 -2.78
CA LEU A 20 4.76 0.34 -2.75
C LEU A 20 5.13 -0.97 -3.43
N SER A 21 6.30 -1.03 -4.05
CA SER A 21 6.68 -2.24 -4.79
C SER A 21 7.24 -3.34 -3.89
N ASP A 22 7.59 -3.01 -2.65
CA ASP A 22 8.02 -4.02 -1.69
C ASP A 22 6.77 -4.67 -1.10
N SER A 23 6.67 -5.98 -1.16
CA SER A 23 5.44 -6.65 -0.75
C SER A 23 5.10 -6.44 0.72
N THR A 24 6.11 -6.36 1.60
CA THR A 24 5.83 -6.13 3.00
C THR A 24 5.30 -4.73 3.22
N ARG A 25 5.90 -3.73 2.58
CA ARG A 25 5.40 -2.36 2.71
C ARG A 25 4.01 -2.23 2.14
N LEU A 26 3.76 -2.83 0.99
CA LEU A 26 2.43 -2.79 0.41
C LEU A 26 1.41 -3.43 1.35
N SER A 27 1.77 -4.57 1.95
CA SER A 27 0.88 -5.24 2.89
C SER A 27 0.56 -4.35 4.09
N ILE A 28 1.55 -3.60 4.58
CA ILE A 28 1.34 -2.69 5.69
C ILE A 28 0.35 -1.58 5.28
N VAL A 29 0.53 -1.03 4.09
CA VAL A 29 -0.37 0.02 3.61
C VAL A 29 -1.80 -0.52 3.50
N LEU A 30 -1.93 -1.73 2.98
CA LEU A 30 -3.25 -2.34 2.84
C LEU A 30 -3.93 -2.60 4.18
N GLU A 31 -3.14 -2.89 5.22
CA GLU A 31 -3.70 -3.05 6.56
C GLU A 31 -4.31 -1.75 7.07
N CYS A 32 -3.80 -0.62 6.60
CA CYS A 32 -4.25 0.69 7.05
C CYS A 32 -5.20 1.39 6.08
N ILE A 33 -5.64 0.69 5.03
CA ILE A 33 -6.37 1.36 3.96
C ILE A 33 -7.77 1.81 4.36
N ASP A 34 -8.46 1.02 5.16
CA ASP A 34 -9.82 1.36 5.58
C ASP A 34 -9.97 1.58 7.07
N GLN A 35 -8.94 1.34 7.85
CA GLN A 35 -9.03 1.55 9.28
C GLN A 35 -7.64 1.77 9.83
N GLU A 36 -7.58 2.42 10.97
CA GLU A 36 -6.30 2.65 11.60
C GLU A 36 -5.82 1.38 12.26
N ARG A 37 -4.52 1.18 12.27
CA ARG A 37 -3.93 -0.02 12.84
C ARG A 37 -2.67 0.36 13.62
N SER A 38 -2.46 -0.29 14.75
CA SER A 38 -1.23 -0.06 15.50
C SER A 38 -0.11 -0.92 14.91
N ALA A 39 1.13 -0.58 15.22
CA ALA A 39 2.26 -1.37 14.74
C ALA A 39 2.16 -2.82 15.19
N GLY A 40 1.70 -3.02 16.42
CA GLY A 40 1.53 -4.39 16.94
C GLY A 40 0.48 -5.17 16.17
N ASP A 41 -0.64 -4.51 15.85
CA ASP A 41 -1.70 -5.15 15.07
C ASP A 41 -1.18 -5.56 13.70
N ILE A 42 -0.40 -4.68 13.08
CA ILE A 42 0.14 -4.94 11.76
C ILE A 42 1.11 -6.12 11.82
N ALA A 43 2.01 -6.11 12.79
CA ALA A 43 3.00 -7.19 12.91
C ALA A 43 2.31 -8.53 13.11
N GLU A 44 1.28 -8.55 13.91
CA GLU A 44 0.55 -9.77 14.17
C GLU A 44 -0.20 -10.23 12.92
N ALA A 45 -0.86 -9.30 12.25
CA ALA A 45 -1.63 -9.65 11.05
C ALA A 45 -0.74 -10.19 9.94
N LEU A 46 0.47 -9.65 9.81
CA LEU A 46 1.34 -10.06 8.72
C LEU A 46 2.30 -11.18 9.11
N GLY A 47 2.35 -11.52 10.39
CA GLY A 47 3.25 -12.58 10.85
C GLY A 47 4.70 -12.22 10.70
N VAL A 48 5.05 -10.96 10.88
CA VAL A 48 6.44 -10.52 10.77
C VAL A 48 6.88 -9.86 12.07
N SER A 49 8.17 -9.64 12.22
CA SER A 49 8.69 -9.12 13.47
C SER A 49 8.29 -7.65 13.65
N PRO A 50 8.08 -7.22 14.90
CA PRO A 50 7.82 -5.82 15.16
C PRO A 50 8.93 -4.90 14.66
N SER A 51 10.18 -5.36 14.70
CA SER A 51 11.30 -4.56 14.21
C SER A 51 11.17 -4.29 12.73
N LEU A 52 10.79 -5.29 11.95
CA LEU A 52 10.64 -5.15 10.52
C LEU A 52 9.50 -4.20 10.22
N VAL A 53 8.38 -4.33 10.93
CA VAL A 53 7.25 -3.43 10.74
C VAL A 53 7.68 -2.00 11.07
N SER A 54 8.39 -1.79 12.17
CA SER A 54 8.83 -0.46 12.55
C SER A 54 9.73 0.16 11.50
N HIS A 55 10.60 -0.64 10.90
CA HIS A 55 11.49 -0.16 9.85
C HIS A 55 10.67 0.35 8.65
N HIS A 56 9.71 -0.44 8.20
CA HIS A 56 8.89 -0.05 7.06
C HIS A 56 7.95 1.11 7.39
N LEU A 57 7.42 1.15 8.61
CA LEU A 57 6.56 2.26 9.02
C LEU A 57 7.31 3.57 8.98
N ARG A 58 8.61 3.54 9.35
CA ARG A 58 9.41 4.73 9.34
C ARG A 58 9.55 5.28 7.93
N LEU A 59 9.76 4.40 6.95
CA LEU A 59 9.87 4.80 5.56
C LEU A 59 8.55 5.35 5.03
N LEU A 60 7.45 4.68 5.35
CA LEU A 60 6.13 5.08 4.87
C LEU A 60 5.70 6.41 5.49
N ARG A 61 6.07 6.62 6.75
CA ARG A 61 5.74 7.87 7.42
C ARG A 61 6.57 9.01 6.84
N ALA A 62 7.85 8.78 6.60
CA ALA A 62 8.73 9.80 6.03
C ALA A 62 8.23 10.25 4.67
N ALA A 63 7.64 9.35 3.90
CA ALA A 63 7.09 9.68 2.59
C ALA A 63 5.66 10.19 2.67
N ARG A 64 5.14 10.34 3.87
CA ARG A 64 3.77 10.81 4.11
C ARG A 64 2.72 9.91 3.50
N MET A 65 3.04 8.64 3.37
CA MET A 65 2.08 7.66 2.91
C MET A 65 1.16 7.27 4.06
N LEU A 66 1.73 7.12 5.27
CA LEU A 66 0.98 6.81 6.46
C LEU A 66 1.13 7.93 7.48
N ARG A 67 0.05 8.21 8.18
CA ARG A 67 0.03 9.22 9.21
C ARG A 67 -0.10 8.56 10.57
N PRO A 68 0.81 8.88 11.52
CA PRO A 68 0.73 8.33 12.86
C PRO A 68 -0.20 9.16 13.73
N ASP A 69 -0.85 8.50 14.67
CA ASP A 69 -1.69 9.16 15.65
C ASP A 69 -1.42 8.49 16.99
N ARG A 70 -0.76 9.20 17.88
CA ARG A 70 -0.38 8.64 19.16
C ARG A 70 -1.54 8.72 20.15
N ARG A 71 -1.85 7.61 20.79
CA ARG A 71 -2.88 7.55 21.81
C ARG A 71 -2.30 6.80 22.99
N GLY A 72 -1.92 7.55 24.02
CA GLY A 72 -1.29 6.95 25.17
C GLY A 72 0.05 6.35 24.78
N LYS A 73 0.19 5.06 25.00
CA LYS A 73 1.44 4.39 24.69
C LYS A 73 1.45 3.77 23.31
N GLN A 74 0.35 3.85 22.61
CA GLN A 74 0.26 3.25 21.28
C GLN A 74 0.23 4.30 20.20
N VAL A 75 0.72 3.93 19.03
CA VAL A 75 0.65 4.78 17.85
C VAL A 75 -0.15 4.02 16.81
N PHE A 76 -1.18 4.65 16.28
CA PHE A 76 -2.00 4.06 15.24
C PHE A 76 -1.68 4.74 13.91
N TYR A 77 -1.78 3.99 12.84
CA TYR A 77 -1.42 4.48 11.52
C TYR A 77 -2.61 4.40 10.58
N THR A 78 -2.79 5.44 9.77
CA THR A 78 -3.84 5.46 8.74
C THR A 78 -3.20 5.88 7.43
N LEU A 79 -3.83 5.48 6.34
CA LEU A 79 -3.38 5.91 5.03
C LEU A 79 -3.68 7.40 4.91
N GLU A 80 -2.66 8.18 4.65
CA GLU A 80 -2.79 9.63 4.67
C GLU A 80 -3.59 10.16 3.50
N ASP A 81 -3.39 9.61 2.34
CA ASP A 81 -3.90 10.21 1.12
C ASP A 81 -5.06 9.43 0.52
N ALA A 82 -6.21 10.09 0.40
CA ALA A 82 -7.38 9.48 -0.19
C ALA A 82 -7.16 9.10 -1.66
N CYS A 83 -6.29 9.81 -2.34
CA CYS A 83 -5.99 9.50 -3.74
C CYS A 83 -5.28 8.16 -3.84
N VAL A 84 -4.31 7.91 -2.96
CA VAL A 84 -3.60 6.64 -2.96
C VAL A 84 -4.57 5.51 -2.63
N ARG A 85 -5.48 5.75 -1.68
CA ARG A 85 -6.49 4.75 -1.34
C ARG A 85 -7.32 4.40 -2.57
N SER A 86 -7.75 5.40 -3.31
CA SER A 86 -8.57 5.18 -4.50
C SER A 86 -7.81 4.41 -5.57
N VAL A 87 -6.55 4.78 -5.80
CA VAL A 87 -5.73 4.12 -6.80
C VAL A 87 -5.55 2.65 -6.45
N LEU A 88 -5.24 2.35 -5.18
CA LEU A 88 -5.04 0.98 -4.75
C LEU A 88 -6.33 0.17 -4.89
N LYS A 89 -7.45 0.75 -4.52
CA LYS A 89 -8.71 0.03 -4.63
C LYS A 89 -9.10 -0.22 -6.08
N ILE A 90 -8.84 0.71 -6.96
CA ILE A 90 -9.10 0.54 -8.38
C ILE A 90 -8.21 -0.57 -8.93
N MET A 91 -6.93 -0.60 -8.56
CA MET A 91 -6.03 -1.63 -9.04
C MET A 91 -6.43 -3.00 -8.54
N ILE A 92 -6.80 -3.08 -7.27
CA ILE A 92 -7.23 -4.35 -6.68
C ILE A 92 -8.46 -4.86 -7.42
N ASP A 93 -9.42 -3.98 -7.65
CA ASP A 93 -10.63 -4.36 -8.34
C ASP A 93 -10.32 -4.82 -9.76
N HIS A 94 -9.47 -4.10 -10.45
CA HIS A 94 -9.09 -4.43 -11.81
C HIS A 94 -8.39 -5.78 -11.89
N LEU A 95 -7.42 -6.02 -11.00
CA LEU A 95 -6.60 -7.22 -11.07
C LEU A 95 -7.29 -8.47 -10.54
N PHE A 96 -8.13 -8.31 -9.54
CA PHE A 96 -8.65 -9.48 -8.85
C PHE A 96 -10.15 -9.62 -8.85
N VAL A 97 -10.88 -8.53 -8.65
CA VAL A 97 -12.32 -8.61 -8.56
C VAL A 97 -12.96 -8.57 -9.94
N HIS A 98 -12.48 -7.66 -10.77
CA HIS A 98 -13.02 -7.53 -12.09
C HIS A 98 -12.85 -8.83 -12.89
N ASP A 99 -11.74 -9.51 -12.68
CA ASP A 99 -11.51 -10.76 -13.37
C ASP A 99 -12.45 -11.84 -12.96
N HIS A 100 -13.03 -11.71 -11.80
CA HIS A 100 -13.96 -12.68 -11.31
C HIS A 100 -15.10 -12.89 -12.27
N THR A 101 -15.54 -11.86 -12.90
CA THR A 101 -16.68 -11.97 -13.78
C THR A 101 -16.35 -12.68 -15.05
N ARG A 102 -15.10 -12.77 -15.39
CA ARG A 102 -14.73 -13.46 -16.61
C ARG A 102 -14.49 -14.88 -16.34
N ASP A 103 -14.62 -15.14 -15.09
CA ASP A 103 -14.56 -16.44 -14.70
C ASP A 103 -13.43 -17.28 -15.03
N GLY A 104 -13.62 -18.41 -15.03
CA GLY A 104 -12.59 -19.33 -15.06
C GLY A 104 -11.54 -19.17 -16.08
N ALA A 105 -11.89 -18.58 -17.10
CA ALA A 105 -10.97 -18.47 -18.21
C ALA A 105 -9.74 -17.73 -17.81
N THR A 106 -9.86 -16.83 -16.89
CA THR A 106 -8.75 -16.02 -16.56
C THR A 106 -7.75 -16.67 -15.71
N GLU A 107 -8.10 -17.67 -15.02
CA GLU A 107 -7.15 -18.27 -14.21
C GLU A 107 -5.93 -18.68 -14.86
N LYS A 108 -6.06 -19.16 -16.02
CA LYS A 108 -4.91 -19.58 -16.71
C LYS A 108 -4.11 -18.45 -17.12
N GLY A 109 -4.72 -17.41 -17.48
CA GLY A 109 -4.03 -16.24 -17.94
C GLY A 109 -3.10 -15.73 -16.90
N ASN A 110 -3.47 -15.84 -15.69
CA ASN A 110 -2.66 -15.32 -14.65
C ASN A 110 -1.35 -15.98 -14.53
N ASP A 111 -1.31 -17.19 -14.92
CA ASP A 111 -0.09 -17.90 -14.77
C ASP A 111 0.98 -17.42 -15.68
N GLN A 112 0.62 -16.65 -16.64
CA GLN A 112 1.58 -16.25 -17.61
C GLN A 112 2.48 -15.17 -17.12
N TRP A 113 2.21 -14.60 -16.05
CA TRP A 113 3.06 -13.55 -15.55
C TRP A 113 4.37 -14.03 -15.05
#